data_cc50759d5c6f10281a0b1e2c9ad08dd4
#
_entry.id   cc50759d5c6f10281a0b1e2c9ad08dd4
#
_cell.length_a   1.000
_cell.length_b   1.000
_cell.length_c   1.000
_cell.angle_alpha   90.00
_cell.angle_beta   90.00
_cell.angle_gamma   90.00
#
_symmetry.space_group_name_H-M   'P 1'
#
loop_
_entity.id
_entity.type
_entity.pdbx_description
1 polymer ?
#
loop_
_entity_poly.entity_id
_entity_poly.type
_entity_poly.pdbx_seq_one_letter_code
_entity_poly.pdbx_strand_id
1 'polypeptide(L)'
;MSSLLEKAEQLLIKVERNNLWRQRECFNLIPSESTPSLLVKMCEISDPSGRYAEHKTMKGKEVYFYQGIDAIEEIEERTKEELRKYFNCENVELRTISGQMANEVTFKAMVRFLNRGRQEGEPRRRMRLVMNNELNLGGHLSSQPFGALFNYVQENPETGKENVINFPVMKENPYKPDTVKLGEILEENQPELMVFGKSMFIYPEPIEFVSSLVKDWDNPPVIMFDMAHVLGLYGAFQTPLEEGAQIVTGSTHKTFFGPQRGLIAGNFPKESPLRKLWIDIKGRAFPGSTSNHHLGTLVGLLMSAYEMNEFKEEYQRDVRANAKSFASSLKDKGVEVEGDESDGFTETHQVLMRIDRYGNGMDIARRLEENNIIVNYQALPDDKTFLEPSGIRMGVQEMTRFGMKGKDFDVLSGYISDVVIENKDVKEEVKKFRENFLNMGYCLPPGEAVPLAAKVLSSIFPYPGFVDLFMENFTK
;
A
#
# COMPACT_ATOMS: atom_id res chain seq x y z
N MET A 1 6.60 -42.61 6.02
CA MET A 1 6.86 -41.20 5.62
C MET A 1 6.30 -41.04 4.19
N SER A 2 5.51 -40.00 3.95
CA SER A 2 5.00 -39.73 2.60
C SER A 2 6.15 -39.38 1.64
N SER A 3 6.02 -39.79 0.36
CA SER A 3 7.00 -39.47 -0.69
C SER A 3 7.05 -37.96 -0.97
N LEU A 4 8.11 -37.49 -1.65
CA LEU A 4 8.19 -36.09 -2.07
C LEU A 4 7.03 -35.73 -3.01
N LEU A 5 6.65 -36.65 -3.91
CA LEU A 5 5.53 -36.47 -4.83
C LEU A 5 4.22 -36.26 -4.05
N GLU A 6 3.89 -37.14 -3.11
CA GLU A 6 2.67 -37.01 -2.28
C GLU A 6 2.61 -35.68 -1.53
N LYS A 7 3.75 -35.21 -1.00
CA LYS A 7 3.82 -33.90 -0.32
C LYS A 7 3.61 -32.75 -1.27
N ALA A 8 4.19 -32.81 -2.47
CA ALA A 8 4.02 -31.80 -3.51
C ALA A 8 2.56 -31.73 -3.98
N GLU A 9 1.94 -32.88 -4.27
CA GLU A 9 0.54 -32.96 -4.65
C GLU A 9 -0.39 -32.37 -3.59
N GLN A 10 -0.21 -32.73 -2.32
CA GLN A 10 -1.01 -32.19 -1.21
C GLN A 10 -0.88 -30.66 -1.07
N LEU A 11 0.33 -30.11 -1.27
CA LEU A 11 0.56 -28.67 -1.26
C LEU A 11 -0.13 -28.00 -2.43
N LEU A 12 0.08 -28.52 -3.65
CA LEU A 12 -0.42 -27.90 -4.87
C LEU A 12 -1.94 -27.95 -4.97
N ILE A 13 -2.61 -29.01 -4.48
CA ILE A 13 -4.07 -29.07 -4.35
C ILE A 13 -4.60 -27.92 -3.47
N LYS A 14 -3.91 -27.60 -2.36
CA LYS A 14 -4.32 -26.47 -1.51
C LYS A 14 -4.16 -25.13 -2.23
N VAL A 15 -3.05 -24.96 -2.94
CA VAL A 15 -2.78 -23.74 -3.74
C VAL A 15 -3.84 -23.57 -4.82
N GLU A 16 -4.15 -24.64 -5.57
CA GLU A 16 -5.17 -24.64 -6.62
C GLU A 16 -6.56 -24.26 -6.07
N ARG A 17 -6.98 -24.91 -4.99
CA ARG A 17 -8.27 -24.61 -4.34
C ARG A 17 -8.35 -23.16 -3.91
N ASN A 18 -7.28 -22.64 -3.26
CA ASN A 18 -7.22 -21.23 -2.86
C ASN A 18 -7.32 -20.30 -4.08
N ASN A 19 -6.59 -20.61 -5.18
CA ASN A 19 -6.62 -19.80 -6.38
C ASN A 19 -8.01 -19.77 -7.02
N LEU A 20 -8.68 -20.93 -7.14
CA LEU A 20 -10.03 -21.02 -7.69
C LEU A 20 -11.02 -20.22 -6.84
N TRP A 21 -10.99 -20.40 -5.53
CA TRP A 21 -11.86 -19.70 -4.61
C TRP A 21 -11.64 -18.18 -4.68
N ARG A 22 -10.39 -17.72 -4.52
CA ARG A 22 -10.05 -16.30 -4.51
C ARG A 22 -10.30 -15.59 -5.84
N GLN A 23 -10.05 -16.27 -6.97
CA GLN A 23 -10.11 -15.63 -8.28
C GLN A 23 -11.46 -15.80 -8.99
N ARG A 24 -12.27 -16.80 -8.61
CA ARG A 24 -13.49 -17.14 -9.35
C ARG A 24 -14.78 -17.17 -8.53
N GLU A 25 -14.69 -17.35 -7.21
CA GLU A 25 -15.87 -17.61 -6.40
C GLU A 25 -16.18 -16.50 -5.41
N CYS A 26 -15.17 -15.73 -4.95
CA CYS A 26 -15.37 -14.71 -3.93
C CYS A 26 -15.14 -13.28 -4.44
N PHE A 27 -15.78 -12.34 -3.77
CA PHE A 27 -15.47 -10.92 -3.89
C PHE A 27 -14.44 -10.53 -2.84
N ASN A 28 -13.23 -10.15 -3.29
CA ASN A 28 -12.21 -9.65 -2.40
C ASN A 28 -12.40 -8.14 -2.18
N LEU A 29 -12.80 -7.77 -0.98
CA LEU A 29 -12.97 -6.39 -0.56
C LEU A 29 -11.94 -5.97 0.50
N ILE A 30 -10.84 -6.70 0.66
CA ILE A 30 -9.76 -6.27 1.57
C ILE A 30 -9.02 -5.07 0.94
N PRO A 31 -9.02 -3.88 1.60
CA PRO A 31 -8.46 -2.67 0.99
C PRO A 31 -6.94 -2.65 0.89
N SER A 32 -6.27 -3.61 1.50
CA SER A 32 -4.81 -3.77 1.45
C SER A 32 -4.35 -4.86 0.48
N GLU A 33 -5.23 -5.36 -0.38
CA GLU A 33 -4.93 -6.41 -1.36
C GLU A 33 -5.31 -5.98 -2.78
N SER A 34 -4.54 -6.44 -3.74
CA SER A 34 -4.91 -6.42 -5.17
C SER A 34 -4.22 -7.56 -5.90
N THR A 35 -4.97 -8.27 -6.72
CA THR A 35 -4.42 -9.29 -7.61
C THR A 35 -3.61 -8.61 -8.73
N PRO A 36 -2.31 -8.91 -8.91
CA PRO A 36 -1.52 -8.42 -10.03
C PRO A 36 -2.01 -9.01 -11.37
N SER A 37 -1.75 -8.30 -12.47
CA SER A 37 -2.06 -8.80 -13.83
C SER A 37 -1.28 -10.07 -14.18
N LEU A 38 -1.70 -10.75 -15.25
CA LEU A 38 -0.99 -11.93 -15.77
C LEU A 38 0.49 -11.63 -16.04
N LEU A 39 0.79 -10.52 -16.72
CA LEU A 39 2.17 -10.19 -17.08
C LEU A 39 3.00 -9.80 -15.87
N VAL A 40 2.43 -9.12 -14.88
CA VAL A 40 3.13 -8.84 -13.62
C VAL A 40 3.52 -10.14 -12.93
N LYS A 41 2.59 -11.10 -12.79
CA LYS A 41 2.88 -12.42 -12.20
C LYS A 41 3.96 -13.18 -12.97
N MET A 42 3.92 -13.17 -14.32
CA MET A 42 4.92 -13.83 -15.15
C MET A 42 6.31 -13.18 -15.00
N CYS A 43 6.37 -11.86 -14.84
CA CYS A 43 7.62 -11.15 -14.54
C CYS A 43 8.22 -11.57 -13.19
N GLU A 44 7.39 -11.73 -12.15
CA GLU A 44 7.84 -12.09 -10.81
C GLU A 44 8.53 -13.46 -10.74
N ILE A 45 8.06 -14.43 -11.51
CA ILE A 45 8.62 -15.80 -11.54
C ILE A 45 9.80 -15.97 -12.51
N SER A 46 10.20 -14.91 -13.21
CA SER A 46 11.29 -14.95 -14.19
C SER A 46 12.68 -15.16 -13.54
N ASP A 47 13.70 -15.45 -14.36
CA ASP A 47 15.09 -15.75 -13.90
C ASP A 47 15.65 -14.76 -12.87
N PRO A 48 15.44 -13.43 -12.97
CA PRO A 48 15.87 -12.48 -11.96
C PRO A 48 15.44 -12.80 -10.51
N SER A 49 14.38 -13.58 -10.31
CA SER A 49 13.92 -13.97 -8.97
C SER A 49 15.00 -14.72 -8.15
N GLY A 50 15.94 -15.39 -8.82
CA GLY A 50 17.07 -16.12 -8.20
C GLY A 50 18.43 -15.40 -8.30
N ARG A 51 18.46 -14.12 -8.69
CA ARG A 51 19.72 -13.40 -8.95
C ARG A 51 20.02 -12.30 -7.94
N TYR A 52 21.24 -11.77 -8.01
CA TYR A 52 21.76 -10.65 -7.23
C TYR A 52 22.19 -9.49 -8.14
N ALA A 53 21.84 -8.27 -7.76
CA ALA A 53 22.28 -7.04 -8.42
C ALA A 53 22.54 -5.92 -7.38
N GLU A 54 23.29 -6.26 -6.34
CA GLU A 54 23.71 -5.29 -5.34
C GLU A 54 24.59 -4.21 -5.98
N HIS A 55 24.25 -2.96 -5.70
CA HIS A 55 24.99 -1.81 -6.24
C HIS A 55 24.97 -0.62 -5.28
N LYS A 56 25.89 0.29 -5.50
CA LYS A 56 26.01 1.51 -4.70
C LYS A 56 26.46 2.68 -5.57
N THR A 57 25.93 3.86 -5.31
CA THR A 57 26.45 5.08 -5.94
C THR A 57 27.84 5.41 -5.41
N MET A 58 28.84 5.38 -6.29
CA MET A 58 30.23 5.73 -6.00
C MET A 58 30.69 6.81 -6.99
N LYS A 59 31.14 7.98 -6.48
CA LYS A 59 31.56 9.11 -7.31
C LYS A 59 30.54 9.52 -8.39
N GLY A 60 29.24 9.47 -8.04
CA GLY A 60 28.14 9.86 -8.93
C GLY A 60 27.73 8.82 -9.97
N LYS A 61 28.30 7.61 -9.93
CA LYS A 61 27.94 6.48 -10.80
C LYS A 61 27.43 5.32 -9.97
N GLU A 62 26.47 4.57 -10.47
CA GLU A 62 26.05 3.30 -9.88
C GLU A 62 27.14 2.25 -10.21
N VAL A 63 27.62 1.54 -9.18
CA VAL A 63 28.62 0.48 -9.31
C VAL A 63 28.01 -0.81 -8.80
N TYR A 64 27.81 -1.75 -9.71
CA TYR A 64 27.30 -3.09 -9.41
C TYR A 64 28.45 -4.02 -9.01
N PHE A 65 28.15 -4.92 -8.07
CA PHE A 65 29.14 -5.87 -7.52
C PHE A 65 29.08 -7.24 -8.19
N TYR A 66 28.09 -7.48 -9.04
CA TYR A 66 27.84 -8.75 -9.73
C TYR A 66 27.94 -8.58 -11.24
N GLN A 67 28.20 -9.68 -11.94
CA GLN A 67 28.23 -9.74 -13.41
C GLN A 67 26.91 -10.32 -13.94
N GLY A 68 26.63 -10.15 -15.24
CA GLY A 68 25.43 -10.65 -15.89
C GLY A 68 24.16 -9.88 -15.48
N ILE A 69 24.30 -8.59 -15.16
CA ILE A 69 23.21 -7.76 -14.61
C ILE A 69 22.69 -6.69 -15.57
N ASP A 70 23.21 -6.63 -16.80
CA ASP A 70 22.91 -5.56 -17.76
C ASP A 70 21.39 -5.35 -17.93
N ALA A 71 20.64 -6.45 -18.08
CA ALA A 71 19.18 -6.41 -18.18
C ALA A 71 18.53 -5.88 -16.89
N ILE A 72 19.09 -6.20 -15.73
CA ILE A 72 18.55 -5.76 -14.42
C ILE A 72 18.83 -4.28 -14.21
N GLU A 73 20.02 -3.80 -14.58
CA GLU A 73 20.37 -2.38 -14.53
C GLU A 73 19.41 -1.54 -15.39
N GLU A 74 19.14 -1.99 -16.62
CA GLU A 74 18.17 -1.34 -17.51
C GLU A 74 16.75 -1.36 -16.91
N ILE A 75 16.28 -2.50 -16.39
CA ILE A 75 14.96 -2.65 -15.78
C ILE A 75 14.84 -1.72 -14.55
N GLU A 76 15.86 -1.65 -13.71
CA GLU A 76 15.82 -0.80 -12.52
C GLU A 76 15.76 0.68 -12.91
N GLU A 77 16.54 1.14 -13.86
CA GLU A 77 16.50 2.55 -14.29
C GLU A 77 15.17 2.89 -14.97
N ARG A 78 14.65 2.00 -15.82
CA ARG A 78 13.32 2.17 -16.41
C ARG A 78 12.21 2.22 -15.35
N THR A 79 12.32 1.39 -14.32
CA THR A 79 11.36 1.43 -13.20
C THR A 79 11.39 2.79 -12.49
N LYS A 80 12.61 3.33 -12.25
CA LYS A 80 12.74 4.67 -11.67
C LYS A 80 12.16 5.75 -12.59
N GLU A 81 12.38 5.67 -13.91
CA GLU A 81 11.81 6.60 -14.89
C GLU A 81 10.28 6.61 -14.84
N GLU A 82 9.64 5.43 -14.90
CA GLU A 82 8.20 5.30 -14.88
C GLU A 82 7.58 5.79 -13.56
N LEU A 83 8.24 5.52 -12.43
CA LEU A 83 7.76 5.99 -11.14
C LEU A 83 8.02 7.49 -10.92
N ARG A 84 9.12 8.05 -11.46
CA ARG A 84 9.30 9.52 -11.49
C ARG A 84 8.18 10.20 -12.28
N LYS A 85 7.79 9.63 -13.41
CA LYS A 85 6.64 10.09 -14.20
C LYS A 85 5.34 9.99 -13.40
N TYR A 86 5.11 8.84 -12.74
CA TYR A 86 3.90 8.61 -11.95
C TYR A 86 3.72 9.61 -10.81
N PHE A 87 4.79 9.88 -10.05
CA PHE A 87 4.80 10.78 -8.89
C PHE A 87 5.15 12.23 -9.22
N ASN A 88 5.48 12.55 -10.46
CA ASN A 88 6.02 13.86 -10.85
C ASN A 88 7.19 14.28 -9.92
N CYS A 89 8.21 13.43 -9.77
CA CYS A 89 9.30 13.63 -8.82
C CYS A 89 10.68 13.35 -9.41
N GLU A 90 11.73 13.87 -8.74
CA GLU A 90 13.13 13.68 -9.18
C GLU A 90 13.74 12.36 -8.71
N ASN A 91 13.33 11.88 -7.56
CA ASN A 91 14.06 10.84 -6.84
C ASN A 91 13.15 9.67 -6.46
N VAL A 92 13.58 8.45 -6.79
CA VAL A 92 12.89 7.21 -6.41
C VAL A 92 13.93 6.20 -5.89
N GLU A 93 13.66 5.58 -4.75
CA GLU A 93 14.42 4.47 -4.16
C GLU A 93 13.57 3.20 -4.17
N LEU A 94 14.08 2.15 -4.82
CA LEU A 94 13.34 0.91 -5.10
C LEU A 94 13.80 -0.28 -4.25
N ARG A 95 14.89 -0.15 -3.49
CA ARG A 95 15.51 -1.30 -2.81
C ARG A 95 14.83 -1.68 -1.50
N THR A 96 13.73 -1.04 -1.15
CA THR A 96 12.88 -1.44 -0.03
C THR A 96 11.89 -2.52 -0.48
N ILE A 97 11.81 -3.63 0.26
CA ILE A 97 10.99 -4.80 -0.10
C ILE A 97 9.58 -4.78 0.53
N SER A 98 9.27 -3.76 1.31
CA SER A 98 7.93 -3.53 1.88
C SER A 98 7.75 -2.05 2.22
N GLY A 99 6.49 -1.59 2.32
CA GLY A 99 6.17 -0.23 2.78
C GLY A 99 6.69 0.04 4.19
N GLN A 100 6.63 -0.95 5.09
CA GLN A 100 7.20 -0.81 6.43
C GLN A 100 8.71 -0.60 6.38
N MET A 101 9.44 -1.32 5.52
CA MET A 101 10.88 -1.09 5.33
C MET A 101 11.17 0.30 4.74
N ALA A 102 10.32 0.81 3.85
CA ALA A 102 10.46 2.16 3.31
C ALA A 102 10.36 3.22 4.42
N ASN A 103 9.42 3.06 5.36
CA ASN A 103 9.29 3.92 6.53
C ASN A 103 10.51 3.79 7.45
N GLU A 104 10.93 2.58 7.78
CA GLU A 104 12.09 2.32 8.62
C GLU A 104 13.38 2.90 8.03
N VAL A 105 13.58 2.75 6.72
CA VAL A 105 14.72 3.36 5.98
C VAL A 105 14.70 4.88 6.13
N THR A 106 13.51 5.50 6.02
CA THR A 106 13.35 6.94 6.19
C THR A 106 13.67 7.37 7.62
N PHE A 107 13.19 6.67 8.64
CA PHE A 107 13.47 7.00 10.05
C PHE A 107 14.96 6.83 10.39
N LYS A 108 15.58 5.76 9.92
CA LYS A 108 17.05 5.55 10.03
C LYS A 108 17.83 6.68 9.34
N ALA A 109 17.36 7.11 8.17
CA ALA A 109 17.99 8.19 7.41
C ALA A 109 17.84 9.53 8.12
N MET A 110 16.67 9.82 8.70
CA MET A 110 16.44 11.02 9.51
C MET A 110 17.40 11.09 10.69
N VAL A 111 17.53 10.02 11.48
CA VAL A 111 18.49 9.98 12.60
C VAL A 111 19.92 10.19 12.11
N ARG A 112 20.31 9.59 10.95
CA ARG A 112 21.63 9.81 10.38
C ARG A 112 21.83 11.26 9.91
N PHE A 113 20.85 11.83 9.26
CA PHE A 113 20.85 13.20 8.77
C PHE A 113 21.03 14.22 9.91
N LEU A 114 20.27 14.05 10.99
CA LEU A 114 20.34 14.91 12.18
C LEU A 114 21.66 14.80 12.95
N ASN A 115 22.43 13.74 12.73
CA ASN A 115 23.75 13.54 13.33
C ASN A 115 24.93 13.88 12.38
N ARG A 116 24.65 14.49 11.22
CA ARG A 116 25.71 14.97 10.33
C ARG A 116 26.43 16.16 10.95
N GLY A 117 27.75 16.15 10.91
CA GLY A 117 28.58 17.18 11.52
C GLY A 117 28.82 17.01 13.03
N ARG A 118 28.30 15.96 13.65
CA ARG A 118 28.61 15.59 15.02
C ARG A 118 30.11 15.31 15.18
N GLN A 119 30.71 15.78 16.27
CA GLN A 119 32.11 15.52 16.58
C GLN A 119 32.34 14.09 17.05
N GLU A 120 33.57 13.58 16.88
CA GLU A 120 33.94 12.26 17.36
C GLU A 120 33.82 12.20 18.89
N GLY A 121 33.14 11.13 19.41
CA GLY A 121 32.88 10.97 20.83
C GLY A 121 31.54 11.50 21.34
N GLU A 122 30.87 12.37 20.59
CA GLU A 122 29.52 12.80 20.98
C GLU A 122 28.50 11.66 20.78
N PRO A 123 27.52 11.45 21.71
CA PRO A 123 26.49 10.43 21.54
C PRO A 123 25.57 10.77 20.38
N ARG A 124 25.17 9.76 19.60
CA ARG A 124 24.14 9.94 18.57
C ARG A 124 22.81 10.24 19.22
N ARG A 125 22.13 11.30 18.74
CA ARG A 125 20.79 11.61 19.18
C ARG A 125 19.73 11.00 18.27
N ARG A 126 18.59 10.65 18.82
CA ARG A 126 17.34 10.33 18.12
C ARG A 126 16.62 11.63 17.72
N MET A 127 15.52 11.54 16.97
CA MET A 127 14.64 12.67 16.72
C MET A 127 14.04 13.17 18.04
N ARG A 128 14.00 14.49 18.24
CA ARG A 128 13.50 15.07 19.49
C ARG A 128 11.99 14.93 19.63
N LEU A 129 11.28 15.18 18.53
CA LEU A 129 9.83 15.14 18.47
C LEU A 129 9.40 14.69 17.08
N VAL A 130 8.42 13.79 17.04
CA VAL A 130 7.75 13.34 15.81
C VAL A 130 6.25 13.58 15.96
N MET A 131 5.58 13.95 14.87
CA MET A 131 4.12 13.93 14.80
C MET A 131 3.65 12.84 13.85
N ASN A 132 2.56 12.14 14.22
CA ASN A 132 1.95 11.10 13.40
C ASN A 132 0.43 11.03 13.59
N ASN A 133 -0.25 10.21 12.75
CA ASN A 133 -1.67 9.87 12.97
C ASN A 133 -1.79 8.84 14.10
N GLU A 134 -2.75 9.06 15.00
CA GLU A 134 -3.03 8.14 16.11
C GLU A 134 -3.56 6.80 15.58
N LEU A 135 -3.06 5.69 16.15
CA LEU A 135 -3.43 4.34 15.72
C LEU A 135 -4.93 4.08 15.83
N ASN A 136 -5.54 4.46 16.96
CA ASN A 136 -6.98 4.25 17.21
C ASN A 136 -7.86 5.07 16.27
N LEU A 137 -7.33 6.17 15.72
CA LEU A 137 -8.00 7.02 14.73
C LEU A 137 -7.63 6.65 13.29
N GLY A 138 -7.19 5.41 13.09
CA GLY A 138 -6.84 4.88 11.78
C GLY A 138 -5.41 5.11 11.33
N GLY A 139 -4.53 5.62 12.18
CA GLY A 139 -3.11 5.80 11.89
C GLY A 139 -2.43 4.48 11.47
N HIS A 140 -1.40 4.57 10.62
CA HIS A 140 -0.69 3.40 10.14
C HIS A 140 0.22 2.83 11.23
N LEU A 141 0.18 1.51 11.42
CA LEU A 141 0.97 0.80 12.43
C LEU A 141 2.47 1.08 12.30
N SER A 142 2.98 1.18 11.08
CA SER A 142 4.42 1.40 10.82
C SER A 142 4.94 2.75 11.32
N SER A 143 4.09 3.76 11.48
CA SER A 143 4.47 5.07 12.00
C SER A 143 4.38 5.18 13.53
N GLN A 144 4.03 4.08 14.22
CA GLN A 144 3.91 4.07 15.67
C GLN A 144 5.24 3.73 16.37
N PRO A 145 5.43 4.17 17.63
CA PRO A 145 6.63 3.86 18.42
C PRO A 145 6.90 2.36 18.61
N PHE A 146 5.87 1.53 18.59
CA PHE A 146 6.01 0.06 18.63
C PHE A 146 6.05 -0.60 17.25
N GLY A 147 5.99 0.20 16.16
CA GLY A 147 6.17 -0.21 14.77
C GLY A 147 7.55 0.12 14.22
N ALA A 148 7.63 0.61 12.96
CA ALA A 148 8.91 0.94 12.34
C ALA A 148 9.56 2.20 12.95
N LEU A 149 8.84 3.01 13.71
CA LEU A 149 9.37 4.19 14.41
C LEU A 149 10.12 3.82 15.71
N PHE A 150 10.07 2.57 16.14
CA PHE A 150 10.69 2.08 17.38
C PHE A 150 12.17 2.49 17.49
N ASN A 151 12.56 3.07 18.63
CA ASN A 151 13.91 3.54 18.93
C ASN A 151 14.46 4.70 18.06
N TYR A 152 13.65 5.37 17.24
CA TYR A 152 14.11 6.52 16.45
C TYR A 152 13.75 7.89 17.06
N VAL A 153 12.90 7.92 18.08
CA VAL A 153 12.47 9.13 18.80
C VAL A 153 13.04 9.12 20.21
N GLN A 154 13.38 10.30 20.74
CA GLN A 154 13.79 10.45 22.13
C GLN A 154 12.60 10.20 23.06
N GLU A 155 12.89 9.72 24.25
CA GLU A 155 11.89 9.63 25.32
C GLU A 155 11.60 11.02 25.89
N ASN A 156 10.34 11.29 26.15
CA ASN A 156 9.92 12.44 26.93
C ASN A 156 10.29 12.18 28.41
N PRO A 157 11.12 13.05 29.03
CA PRO A 157 11.60 12.83 30.39
C PRO A 157 10.49 12.75 31.46
N GLU A 158 9.34 13.39 31.18
CA GLU A 158 8.22 13.45 32.14
C GLU A 158 7.37 12.18 32.10
N THR A 159 7.21 11.59 30.90
CA THR A 159 6.31 10.45 30.71
C THR A 159 7.04 9.12 30.56
N GLY A 160 8.33 9.14 30.25
CA GLY A 160 9.13 7.95 29.94
C GLY A 160 8.73 7.26 28.63
N LYS A 161 7.88 7.86 27.81
CA LYS A 161 7.45 7.36 26.51
C LYS A 161 8.15 8.13 25.39
N GLU A 162 8.21 7.56 24.20
CA GLU A 162 8.70 8.26 23.01
C GLU A 162 7.94 9.58 22.81
N ASN A 163 8.70 10.63 22.49
CA ASN A 163 8.16 12.00 22.33
C ASN A 163 7.44 12.13 20.98
N VAL A 164 6.22 11.63 20.94
CA VAL A 164 5.34 11.66 19.77
C VAL A 164 4.06 12.42 20.12
N ILE A 165 3.67 13.34 19.25
CA ILE A 165 2.38 14.06 19.30
C ILE A 165 1.52 13.56 18.15
N ASN A 166 0.27 13.18 18.43
CA ASN A 166 -0.66 12.78 17.39
C ASN A 166 -1.31 14.00 16.72
N PHE A 167 -1.57 13.89 15.40
CA PHE A 167 -2.34 14.91 14.70
C PHE A 167 -3.76 14.97 15.26
N PRO A 168 -4.28 16.17 15.55
CA PRO A 168 -5.64 16.33 16.03
C PRO A 168 -6.65 16.05 14.94
N VAL A 169 -7.81 15.52 15.33
CA VAL A 169 -8.95 15.26 14.46
C VAL A 169 -10.18 16.00 14.93
N MET A 170 -11.14 16.23 14.03
CA MET A 170 -12.41 16.88 14.36
C MET A 170 -13.23 15.98 15.27
N LYS A 171 -13.87 16.58 16.25
CA LYS A 171 -14.70 15.84 17.22
C LYS A 171 -15.91 15.17 16.56
N GLU A 172 -16.51 15.87 15.61
CA GLU A 172 -17.73 15.44 14.90
C GLU A 172 -17.44 14.37 13.85
N ASN A 173 -16.21 14.35 13.33
CA ASN A 173 -15.76 13.37 12.34
C ASN A 173 -14.28 13.04 12.56
N PRO A 174 -13.95 11.96 13.31
CA PRO A 174 -12.58 11.63 13.68
C PRO A 174 -11.70 11.18 12.51
N TYR A 175 -12.27 11.05 11.33
CA TYR A 175 -11.52 10.76 10.11
C TYR A 175 -10.96 12.03 9.42
N LYS A 176 -11.49 13.21 9.79
CA LYS A 176 -11.03 14.51 9.26
C LYS A 176 -10.02 15.18 10.20
N PRO A 177 -8.93 15.74 9.68
CA PRO A 177 -7.97 16.49 10.49
C PRO A 177 -8.58 17.80 11.00
N ASP A 178 -8.25 18.17 12.26
CA ASP A 178 -8.56 19.49 12.85
C ASP A 178 -7.38 20.44 12.59
N THR A 179 -7.47 21.22 11.52
CA THR A 179 -6.40 22.14 11.10
C THR A 179 -6.24 23.33 12.05
N VAL A 180 -7.30 23.76 12.74
CA VAL A 180 -7.21 24.86 13.72
C VAL A 180 -6.37 24.43 14.91
N LYS A 181 -6.76 23.31 15.51
CA LYS A 181 -6.00 22.74 16.64
C LYS A 181 -4.59 22.30 16.25
N LEU A 182 -4.39 21.82 15.00
CA LEU A 182 -3.06 21.51 14.49
C LEU A 182 -2.17 22.76 14.44
N GLY A 183 -2.71 23.89 14.00
CA GLY A 183 -2.00 25.18 14.02
C GLY A 183 -1.54 25.57 15.43
N GLU A 184 -2.45 25.52 16.41
CA GLU A 184 -2.15 25.80 17.81
C GLU A 184 -1.04 24.89 18.37
N ILE A 185 -1.10 23.58 18.07
CA ILE A 185 -0.06 22.63 18.48
C ILE A 185 1.29 22.98 17.88
N LEU A 186 1.34 23.43 16.63
CA LEU A 186 2.59 23.77 15.93
C LEU A 186 3.19 25.12 16.38
N GLU A 187 2.39 26.01 16.95
CA GLU A 187 2.91 27.23 17.60
C GLU A 187 3.75 26.89 18.83
N GLU A 188 3.40 25.85 19.58
CA GLU A 188 4.07 25.45 20.82
C GLU A 188 5.14 24.37 20.59
N ASN A 189 5.10 23.65 19.49
CA ASN A 189 5.91 22.46 19.24
C ASN A 189 6.62 22.51 17.89
N GLN A 190 7.90 22.12 17.87
CA GLN A 190 8.71 22.05 16.66
C GLN A 190 9.14 20.60 16.39
N PRO A 191 8.32 19.78 15.70
CA PRO A 191 8.70 18.43 15.32
C PRO A 191 9.85 18.44 14.32
N GLU A 192 10.67 17.39 14.31
CA GLU A 192 11.72 17.19 13.32
C GLU A 192 11.22 16.35 12.13
N LEU A 193 10.17 15.56 12.36
CA LEU A 193 9.51 14.74 11.33
C LEU A 193 7.99 14.75 11.59
N MET A 194 7.22 14.94 10.53
CA MET A 194 5.77 14.78 10.53
C MET A 194 5.41 13.67 9.58
N VAL A 195 4.74 12.61 10.08
CA VAL A 195 4.40 11.41 9.30
C VAL A 195 2.89 11.32 9.15
N PHE A 196 2.39 11.75 8.03
CA PHE A 196 1.00 11.52 7.64
C PHE A 196 0.89 10.13 7.05
N GLY A 197 0.00 9.29 7.59
CA GLY A 197 -0.17 7.92 7.10
C GLY A 197 -1.22 7.17 7.89
N LYS A 198 -2.24 6.68 7.19
CA LYS A 198 -3.36 5.96 7.78
C LYS A 198 -3.55 4.58 7.14
N SER A 199 -4.10 3.65 7.88
CA SER A 199 -4.67 2.40 7.39
C SER A 199 -6.18 2.55 7.10
N MET A 200 -6.83 3.52 7.72
CA MET A 200 -8.21 3.95 7.43
C MET A 200 -8.18 5.33 6.78
N PHE A 201 -7.96 5.37 5.47
CA PHE A 201 -7.96 6.59 4.68
C PHE A 201 -9.33 6.78 4.01
N ILE A 202 -10.14 7.71 4.50
CA ILE A 202 -11.39 8.12 3.83
C ILE A 202 -11.42 9.61 3.47
N TYR A 203 -10.54 10.44 4.08
CA TYR A 203 -10.38 11.86 3.75
C TYR A 203 -8.91 12.25 3.58
N PRO A 204 -8.64 13.37 2.88
CA PRO A 204 -7.28 13.88 2.70
C PRO A 204 -6.60 14.34 4.00
N GLU A 205 -5.27 14.32 4.02
CA GLU A 205 -4.45 14.88 5.08
C GLU A 205 -4.05 16.33 4.74
N PRO A 206 -3.83 17.21 5.74
CA PRO A 206 -3.67 18.65 5.55
C PRO A 206 -2.22 19.05 5.19
N ILE A 207 -1.63 18.43 4.15
CA ILE A 207 -0.21 18.62 3.79
C ILE A 207 0.08 20.05 3.38
N GLU A 208 -0.72 20.61 2.48
CA GLU A 208 -0.53 21.97 1.99
C GLU A 208 -0.66 23.01 3.12
N PHE A 209 -1.63 22.82 4.02
CA PHE A 209 -1.79 23.65 5.20
C PHE A 209 -0.54 23.63 6.09
N VAL A 210 -0.07 22.44 6.45
CA VAL A 210 1.12 22.28 7.29
C VAL A 210 2.36 22.83 6.61
N SER A 211 2.57 22.48 5.34
CA SER A 211 3.72 22.97 4.57
C SER A 211 3.76 24.49 4.53
N SER A 212 2.62 25.14 4.29
CA SER A 212 2.54 26.60 4.26
C SER A 212 2.84 27.25 5.62
N LEU A 213 2.47 26.59 6.73
CA LEU A 213 2.67 27.08 8.08
C LEU A 213 4.13 26.99 8.53
N VAL A 214 4.84 25.92 8.17
CA VAL A 214 6.20 25.64 8.67
C VAL A 214 7.33 26.05 7.71
N LYS A 215 7.02 26.46 6.48
CA LYS A 215 8.03 26.74 5.43
C LYS A 215 9.07 27.80 5.82
N ASP A 216 8.68 28.78 6.60
CA ASP A 216 9.52 29.92 7.01
C ASP A 216 10.19 29.70 8.38
N TRP A 217 10.10 28.53 8.96
CA TRP A 217 10.80 28.20 10.20
C TRP A 217 12.31 28.08 9.96
N ASP A 218 13.13 28.45 10.93
CA ASP A 218 14.59 28.27 10.86
C ASP A 218 14.98 26.80 10.63
N ASN A 219 14.23 25.88 11.21
CA ASN A 219 14.43 24.43 11.08
C ASN A 219 13.07 23.77 10.82
N PRO A 220 12.56 23.83 9.57
CA PRO A 220 11.28 23.22 9.25
C PRO A 220 11.34 21.68 9.39
N PRO A 221 10.25 21.04 9.82
CA PRO A 221 10.19 19.59 9.87
C PRO A 221 10.28 18.98 8.47
N VAL A 222 10.76 17.75 8.38
CA VAL A 222 10.55 16.94 7.18
C VAL A 222 9.10 16.44 7.21
N ILE A 223 8.34 16.70 6.15
CA ILE A 223 6.98 16.22 5.97
C ILE A 223 7.04 14.95 5.12
N MET A 224 6.57 13.85 5.67
CA MET A 224 6.51 12.55 5.03
C MET A 224 5.06 12.09 4.93
N PHE A 225 4.68 11.58 3.77
CA PHE A 225 3.38 10.95 3.56
C PHE A 225 3.55 9.45 3.27
N ASP A 226 3.07 8.61 4.18
CA ASP A 226 2.96 7.16 3.96
C ASP A 226 1.66 6.87 3.19
N MET A 227 1.80 6.73 1.89
CA MET A 227 0.70 6.41 0.97
C MET A 227 0.45 4.90 0.82
N ALA A 228 0.93 4.05 1.71
CA ALA A 228 0.85 2.60 1.54
C ALA A 228 -0.54 2.12 1.09
N HIS A 229 -1.63 2.69 1.63
CA HIS A 229 -2.99 2.33 1.25
C HIS A 229 -3.51 3.05 0.01
N VAL A 230 -3.01 4.24 -0.30
CA VAL A 230 -3.54 5.10 -1.36
C VAL A 230 -2.53 5.41 -2.47
N LEU A 231 -1.44 4.62 -2.56
CA LEU A 231 -0.36 4.85 -3.54
C LEU A 231 -0.87 4.86 -4.99
N GLY A 232 -1.79 3.96 -5.33
CA GLY A 232 -2.41 3.89 -6.64
C GLY A 232 -3.41 5.02 -6.94
N LEU A 233 -3.68 5.88 -5.95
CA LEU A 233 -4.58 7.04 -6.07
C LEU A 233 -3.80 8.37 -6.08
N TYR A 234 -2.48 8.34 -6.26
CA TYR A 234 -1.65 9.54 -6.38
C TYR A 234 -2.09 10.39 -7.56
N GLY A 235 -2.56 11.58 -7.29
CA GLY A 235 -3.16 12.51 -8.26
C GLY A 235 -4.65 12.73 -7.98
N ALA A 236 -5.48 11.71 -8.11
CA ALA A 236 -6.94 11.87 -7.92
C ALA A 236 -7.36 12.00 -6.44
N PHE A 237 -6.59 11.44 -5.52
CA PHE A 237 -6.84 11.61 -4.08
C PHE A 237 -6.03 12.78 -3.52
N GLN A 238 -4.70 12.69 -3.56
CA GLN A 238 -3.76 13.75 -3.17
C GLN A 238 -2.49 13.69 -3.99
N THR A 239 -1.77 14.82 -4.04
CA THR A 239 -0.43 14.99 -4.62
C THR A 239 0.56 15.49 -3.56
N PRO A 240 0.87 14.69 -2.52
CA PRO A 240 1.62 15.19 -1.35
C PRO A 240 2.94 15.88 -1.69
N LEU A 241 3.65 15.45 -2.74
CA LEU A 241 4.91 16.10 -3.14
C LEU A 241 4.70 17.50 -3.72
N GLU A 242 3.56 17.74 -4.37
CA GLU A 242 3.18 19.06 -4.89
C GLU A 242 2.58 19.94 -3.78
N GLU A 243 1.93 19.32 -2.79
CA GLU A 243 1.38 19.96 -1.59
C GLU A 243 2.45 20.35 -0.58
N GLY A 244 3.72 19.92 -0.78
CA GLY A 244 4.87 20.34 0.02
C GLY A 244 5.48 19.28 0.92
N ALA A 245 5.05 18.02 0.84
CA ALA A 245 5.78 16.91 1.46
C ALA A 245 7.12 16.69 0.74
N GLN A 246 8.15 16.34 1.50
CA GLN A 246 9.47 16.02 0.93
C GLN A 246 9.61 14.56 0.56
N ILE A 247 8.85 13.69 1.25
CA ILE A 247 8.96 12.23 1.12
C ILE A 247 7.57 11.62 0.98
N VAL A 248 7.42 10.75 0.00
CA VAL A 248 6.32 9.79 -0.10
C VAL A 248 6.91 8.39 0.06
N THR A 249 6.31 7.58 0.91
CA THR A 249 6.57 6.14 0.99
C THR A 249 5.33 5.36 0.62
N GLY A 250 5.49 4.10 0.23
CA GLY A 250 4.30 3.31 -0.10
C GLY A 250 4.56 1.82 -0.27
N SER A 251 3.44 1.09 -0.33
CA SER A 251 3.36 -0.33 -0.69
C SER A 251 2.80 -0.47 -2.10
N THR A 252 3.46 -1.25 -2.94
CA THR A 252 3.12 -1.34 -4.37
C THR A 252 2.06 -2.40 -4.72
N HIS A 253 1.47 -3.07 -3.72
CA HIS A 253 0.58 -4.22 -3.90
C HIS A 253 -0.86 -4.01 -3.38
N LYS A 254 -1.20 -2.76 -3.02
CA LYS A 254 -2.54 -2.39 -2.55
C LYS A 254 -3.29 -1.68 -3.69
N THR A 255 -3.57 -0.40 -3.57
CA THR A 255 -4.18 0.34 -4.68
C THR A 255 -3.29 0.45 -5.92
N PHE A 256 -1.96 0.38 -5.78
CA PHE A 256 -1.02 0.40 -6.92
C PHE A 256 -0.99 -0.92 -7.73
N PHE A 257 -1.66 -1.95 -7.30
CA PHE A 257 -1.86 -3.28 -7.91
C PHE A 257 -0.63 -4.01 -8.50
N GLY A 258 0.57 -3.66 -8.03
CA GLY A 258 1.82 -4.34 -8.40
C GLY A 258 2.22 -5.47 -7.44
N PRO A 259 3.46 -5.93 -7.52
CA PRO A 259 4.02 -6.92 -6.59
C PRO A 259 4.22 -6.35 -5.18
N GLN A 260 4.41 -7.24 -4.21
CA GLN A 260 4.71 -6.83 -2.84
C GLN A 260 6.11 -6.21 -2.73
N ARG A 261 6.17 -4.89 -2.75
CA ARG A 261 7.37 -4.08 -2.53
C ARG A 261 7.04 -2.80 -1.76
N GLY A 262 8.08 -2.13 -1.30
CA GLY A 262 8.04 -0.75 -0.88
C GLY A 262 8.77 0.16 -1.88
N LEU A 263 8.51 1.44 -1.78
CA LEU A 263 9.26 2.48 -2.47
C LEU A 263 9.34 3.75 -1.62
N ILE A 264 10.32 4.60 -1.94
CA ILE A 264 10.45 5.96 -1.41
C ILE A 264 10.60 6.90 -2.60
N ALA A 265 9.73 7.90 -2.68
CA ALA A 265 9.78 8.95 -3.71
C ALA A 265 9.91 10.33 -3.05
N GLY A 266 10.50 11.30 -3.76
CA GLY A 266 10.60 12.65 -3.23
C GLY A 266 11.38 13.61 -4.12
N ASN A 267 11.40 14.88 -3.71
CA ASN A 267 12.10 15.94 -4.40
C ASN A 267 13.26 16.47 -3.53
N PHE A 268 14.48 16.17 -3.96
CA PHE A 268 15.71 16.56 -3.25
C PHE A 268 16.69 17.27 -4.18
N PRO A 269 16.42 18.53 -4.56
CA PRO A 269 17.30 19.32 -5.44
C PRO A 269 18.75 19.33 -4.94
N LYS A 270 19.69 19.47 -5.86
CA LYS A 270 21.13 19.42 -5.52
C LYS A 270 21.54 20.50 -4.52
N GLU A 271 20.91 21.66 -4.61
CA GLU A 271 21.15 22.83 -3.79
C GLU A 271 20.45 22.79 -2.43
N SER A 272 19.47 21.91 -2.28
CA SER A 272 18.71 21.78 -1.03
C SER A 272 19.56 21.16 0.09
N PRO A 273 19.49 21.67 1.32
CA PRO A 273 20.05 21.02 2.51
C PRO A 273 19.58 19.55 2.65
N LEU A 274 18.35 19.26 2.23
CA LEU A 274 17.75 17.93 2.28
C LEU A 274 18.34 16.95 1.25
N ARG A 275 19.20 17.41 0.30
CA ARG A 275 19.97 16.51 -0.57
C ARG A 275 20.78 15.48 0.23
N LYS A 276 21.29 15.89 1.39
CA LYS A 276 22.03 14.99 2.28
C LYS A 276 21.14 13.91 2.88
N LEU A 277 19.86 14.23 3.17
CA LEU A 277 18.87 13.25 3.62
C LEU A 277 18.62 12.18 2.54
N TRP A 278 18.50 12.58 1.27
CA TRP A 278 18.37 11.61 0.16
C TRP A 278 19.56 10.64 0.08
N ILE A 279 20.78 11.16 0.25
CA ILE A 279 21.99 10.32 0.27
C ILE A 279 21.92 9.33 1.46
N ASP A 280 21.40 9.77 2.60
CA ASP A 280 21.21 8.90 3.76
C ASP A 280 20.12 7.86 3.53
N ILE A 281 19.00 8.22 2.87
CA ILE A 281 17.96 7.28 2.45
C ILE A 281 18.55 6.18 1.56
N LYS A 282 19.28 6.52 0.49
CA LYS A 282 19.96 5.54 -0.37
C LYS A 282 20.90 4.63 0.42
N GLY A 283 21.68 5.18 1.33
CA GLY A 283 22.62 4.43 2.15
C GLY A 283 21.97 3.59 3.25
N ARG A 284 20.75 3.95 3.67
CA ARG A 284 19.93 3.15 4.61
C ARG A 284 19.12 2.10 3.90
N ALA A 285 18.69 2.32 2.67
CA ALA A 285 18.10 1.29 1.84
C ALA A 285 19.11 0.17 1.58
N PHE A 286 20.26 0.49 0.98
CA PHE A 286 21.35 -0.46 0.76
C PHE A 286 22.71 0.17 1.15
N PRO A 287 23.56 -0.52 1.91
CA PRO A 287 23.37 -1.84 2.55
C PRO A 287 22.71 -1.78 3.94
N GLY A 288 22.07 -0.68 4.29
CA GLY A 288 21.62 -0.40 5.65
C GLY A 288 20.41 -1.22 6.13
N SER A 289 19.56 -1.70 5.23
CA SER A 289 18.36 -2.46 5.55
C SER A 289 18.16 -3.68 4.66
N THR A 290 18.65 -3.66 3.43
CA THR A 290 18.60 -4.82 2.52
C THR A 290 19.96 -5.10 1.90
N SER A 291 20.19 -6.36 1.52
CA SER A 291 21.28 -6.77 0.63
C SER A 291 20.74 -6.97 -0.79
N ASN A 292 20.02 -8.04 -1.06
CA ASN A 292 19.34 -8.27 -2.34
C ASN A 292 17.87 -7.86 -2.25
N HIS A 293 17.40 -7.01 -3.17
CA HIS A 293 16.08 -6.40 -3.12
C HIS A 293 15.01 -7.13 -3.97
N HIS A 294 15.11 -8.45 -4.10
CA HIS A 294 14.12 -9.31 -4.78
C HIS A 294 13.86 -8.89 -6.23
N LEU A 295 14.76 -9.27 -7.13
CA LEU A 295 14.76 -8.79 -8.52
C LEU A 295 13.55 -9.26 -9.34
N GLY A 296 12.96 -10.44 -9.07
CA GLY A 296 11.75 -10.86 -9.73
C GLY A 296 10.59 -9.88 -9.51
N THR A 297 10.39 -9.44 -8.25
CA THR A 297 9.37 -8.43 -7.95
C THR A 297 9.74 -7.04 -8.48
N LEU A 298 11.02 -6.72 -8.73
CA LEU A 298 11.43 -5.49 -9.42
C LEU A 298 10.95 -5.51 -10.87
N VAL A 299 11.12 -6.62 -11.58
CA VAL A 299 10.62 -6.78 -12.95
C VAL A 299 9.09 -6.65 -13.00
N GLY A 300 8.39 -7.29 -12.03
CA GLY A 300 6.95 -7.14 -11.88
C GLY A 300 6.52 -5.69 -11.58
N LEU A 301 7.32 -4.94 -10.81
CA LEU A 301 7.05 -3.54 -10.51
C LEU A 301 7.14 -2.67 -11.77
N LEU A 302 8.10 -2.91 -12.65
CA LEU A 302 8.19 -2.19 -13.93
C LEU A 302 6.93 -2.43 -14.78
N MET A 303 6.50 -3.69 -14.90
CA MET A 303 5.30 -4.01 -15.66
C MET A 303 4.05 -3.33 -15.05
N SER A 304 3.90 -3.36 -13.74
CA SER A 304 2.78 -2.68 -13.08
C SER A 304 2.87 -1.15 -13.16
N ALA A 305 4.08 -0.57 -13.23
CA ALA A 305 4.26 0.87 -13.44
C ALA A 305 3.83 1.30 -14.86
N TYR A 306 4.08 0.48 -15.88
CA TYR A 306 3.54 0.71 -17.22
C TYR A 306 2.01 0.69 -17.22
N GLU A 307 1.40 -0.36 -16.65
CA GLU A 307 -0.05 -0.46 -16.54
C GLU A 307 -0.64 0.72 -15.74
N MET A 308 -0.01 1.09 -14.63
CA MET A 308 -0.49 2.19 -13.80
C MET A 308 -0.39 3.55 -14.50
N ASN A 309 0.68 3.81 -15.25
CA ASN A 309 0.81 5.05 -16.01
C ASN A 309 -0.17 5.13 -17.18
N GLU A 310 -0.45 4.01 -17.85
CA GLU A 310 -1.38 3.94 -18.97
C GLU A 310 -2.83 4.16 -18.53
N PHE A 311 -3.25 3.50 -17.44
CA PHE A 311 -4.65 3.49 -16.99
C PHE A 311 -4.92 4.40 -15.78
N LYS A 312 -3.96 5.25 -15.39
CA LYS A 312 -3.99 6.04 -14.15
C LYS A 312 -5.31 6.77 -13.93
N GLU A 313 -5.68 7.61 -14.88
CA GLU A 313 -6.85 8.50 -14.75
C GLU A 313 -8.16 7.72 -14.71
N GLU A 314 -8.30 6.72 -15.57
CA GLU A 314 -9.49 5.90 -15.65
C GLU A 314 -9.65 5.06 -14.38
N TYR A 315 -8.60 4.36 -13.96
CA TYR A 315 -8.61 3.54 -12.77
C TYR A 315 -8.94 4.34 -11.49
N GLN A 316 -8.26 5.46 -11.30
CA GLN A 316 -8.46 6.30 -10.11
C GLN A 316 -9.86 6.90 -10.04
N ARG A 317 -10.38 7.38 -11.16
CA ARG A 317 -11.75 7.86 -11.30
C ARG A 317 -12.76 6.76 -10.93
N ASP A 318 -12.61 5.58 -11.53
CA ASP A 318 -13.55 4.49 -11.37
C ASP A 318 -13.51 3.91 -9.94
N VAL A 319 -12.33 3.78 -9.34
CA VAL A 319 -12.19 3.33 -7.94
C VAL A 319 -12.91 4.28 -6.98
N ARG A 320 -12.69 5.60 -7.12
CA ARG A 320 -13.34 6.58 -6.23
C ARG A 320 -14.86 6.64 -6.44
N ALA A 321 -15.32 6.61 -7.68
CA ALA A 321 -16.74 6.59 -8.00
C ALA A 321 -17.43 5.32 -7.45
N ASN A 322 -16.81 4.16 -7.61
CA ASN A 322 -17.31 2.90 -7.09
C ASN A 322 -17.36 2.89 -5.57
N ALA A 323 -16.35 3.45 -4.88
CA ALA A 323 -16.35 3.53 -3.42
C ALA A 323 -17.51 4.38 -2.88
N LYS A 324 -17.74 5.55 -3.46
CA LYS A 324 -18.87 6.43 -3.10
C LYS A 324 -20.22 5.75 -3.36
N SER A 325 -20.37 5.12 -4.53
CA SER A 325 -21.60 4.38 -4.88
C SER A 325 -21.83 3.21 -3.92
N PHE A 326 -20.79 2.45 -3.60
CA PHE A 326 -20.87 1.31 -2.67
C PHE A 326 -21.27 1.75 -1.25
N ALA A 327 -20.66 2.82 -0.75
CA ALA A 327 -20.99 3.39 0.56
C ALA A 327 -22.46 3.84 0.64
N SER A 328 -22.95 4.60 -0.37
CA SER A 328 -24.34 5.03 -0.45
C SER A 328 -25.30 3.85 -0.52
N SER A 329 -24.99 2.83 -1.36
CA SER A 329 -25.83 1.64 -1.51
C SER A 329 -25.93 0.81 -0.22
N LEU A 330 -24.85 0.69 0.55
CA LEU A 330 -24.87 0.03 1.86
C LEU A 330 -25.79 0.77 2.84
N LYS A 331 -25.67 2.12 2.89
CA LYS A 331 -26.55 2.95 3.72
C LYS A 331 -28.01 2.78 3.32
N ASP A 332 -28.34 2.84 2.03
CA ASP A 332 -29.72 2.68 1.53
C ASP A 332 -30.31 1.32 1.89
N LYS A 333 -29.46 0.31 2.08
CA LYS A 333 -29.85 -1.05 2.53
C LYS A 333 -29.81 -1.24 4.05
N GLY A 334 -29.69 -0.14 4.81
CA GLY A 334 -29.81 -0.13 6.26
C GLY A 334 -28.52 -0.43 7.03
N VAL A 335 -27.38 -0.55 6.35
CA VAL A 335 -26.07 -0.69 7.00
C VAL A 335 -25.51 0.68 7.35
N GLU A 336 -25.03 0.87 8.57
CA GLU A 336 -24.39 2.12 8.97
C GLU A 336 -22.99 2.23 8.37
N VAL A 337 -22.70 3.38 7.72
CA VAL A 337 -21.43 3.65 7.02
C VAL A 337 -20.78 4.86 7.66
N GLU A 338 -19.49 4.75 7.95
CA GLU A 338 -18.67 5.83 8.51
C GLU A 338 -18.34 6.89 7.43
N GLY A 339 -18.14 8.13 7.89
CA GLY A 339 -17.88 9.29 7.02
C GLY A 339 -19.11 10.14 6.79
N ASP A 340 -18.94 11.28 6.13
CA ASP A 340 -20.02 12.24 5.88
C ASP A 340 -20.75 11.90 4.58
N GLU A 341 -22.06 11.78 4.66
CA GLU A 341 -22.90 11.50 3.48
C GLU A 341 -22.81 12.61 2.42
N SER A 342 -22.71 13.87 2.86
CA SER A 342 -22.54 15.01 1.95
C SER A 342 -21.31 14.91 1.05
N ASP A 343 -20.28 14.19 1.49
CA ASP A 343 -19.03 13.95 0.76
C ASP A 343 -19.05 12.59 0.01
N GLY A 344 -20.13 11.81 0.15
CA GLY A 344 -20.25 10.45 -0.35
C GLY A 344 -19.43 9.45 0.48
N PHE A 345 -19.27 9.73 1.78
CA PHE A 345 -18.61 8.91 2.80
C PHE A 345 -17.09 8.77 2.67
N THR A 346 -16.52 8.82 1.49
CA THR A 346 -15.10 8.58 1.25
C THR A 346 -14.58 9.31 0.02
N GLU A 347 -13.31 9.70 0.06
CA GLU A 347 -12.55 10.22 -1.09
C GLU A 347 -11.53 9.21 -1.64
N THR A 348 -11.50 7.98 -1.09
CA THR A 348 -10.55 6.94 -1.49
C THR A 348 -11.25 5.69 -2.04
N HIS A 349 -10.57 4.55 -1.97
CA HIS A 349 -11.10 3.22 -2.31
C HIS A 349 -11.79 2.54 -1.13
N GLN A 350 -11.69 3.10 0.07
CA GLN A 350 -12.14 2.45 1.30
C GLN A 350 -13.57 2.83 1.67
N VAL A 351 -14.30 1.84 2.17
CA VAL A 351 -15.62 1.99 2.78
C VAL A 351 -15.60 1.31 4.14
N LEU A 352 -16.03 2.00 5.17
CA LEU A 352 -16.07 1.52 6.54
C LEU A 352 -17.52 1.33 6.97
N MET A 353 -17.88 0.12 7.41
CA MET A 353 -19.20 -0.17 8.00
C MET A 353 -19.09 -0.22 9.52
N ARG A 354 -20.05 0.33 10.22
CA ARG A 354 -20.29 0.12 11.65
C ARG A 354 -21.26 -1.02 11.85
N ILE A 355 -20.90 -2.00 12.66
CA ILE A 355 -21.67 -3.25 12.76
C ILE A 355 -21.97 -3.67 14.22
N ASP A 356 -21.67 -2.84 15.21
CA ASP A 356 -21.89 -3.13 16.65
C ASP A 356 -23.34 -3.52 16.98
N ARG A 357 -24.32 -3.02 16.21
CA ARG A 357 -25.74 -3.42 16.32
C ARG A 357 -26.01 -4.87 15.92
N TYR A 358 -25.14 -5.46 15.08
CA TYR A 358 -25.37 -6.77 14.46
C TYR A 358 -24.45 -7.85 15.02
N GLY A 359 -23.48 -7.45 15.84
CA GLY A 359 -22.52 -8.35 16.48
C GLY A 359 -21.10 -7.83 16.52
N ASN A 360 -20.16 -8.71 16.82
CA ASN A 360 -18.73 -8.41 16.83
C ASN A 360 -18.16 -8.46 15.41
N GLY A 361 -17.20 -7.56 15.09
CA GLY A 361 -16.58 -7.48 13.77
C GLY A 361 -15.94 -8.77 13.30
N MET A 362 -15.32 -9.55 14.19
CA MET A 362 -14.72 -10.84 13.83
C MET A 362 -15.77 -11.86 13.38
N ASP A 363 -16.92 -11.92 14.05
CA ASP A 363 -18.01 -12.85 13.70
C ASP A 363 -18.70 -12.44 12.40
N ILE A 364 -18.92 -11.13 12.21
CA ILE A 364 -19.50 -10.60 10.96
C ILE A 364 -18.54 -10.86 9.78
N ALA A 365 -17.25 -10.61 9.94
CA ALA A 365 -16.26 -10.89 8.89
C ALA A 365 -16.22 -12.37 8.50
N ARG A 366 -16.33 -13.27 9.50
CA ARG A 366 -16.40 -14.72 9.26
C ARG A 366 -17.67 -15.10 8.49
N ARG A 367 -18.85 -14.57 8.89
CA ARG A 367 -20.12 -14.83 8.17
C ARG A 367 -20.07 -14.34 6.71
N LEU A 368 -19.46 -13.20 6.47
CA LEU A 368 -19.23 -12.69 5.11
C LEU A 368 -18.29 -13.60 4.30
N GLU A 369 -17.19 -14.08 4.90
CA GLU A 369 -16.26 -15.03 4.28
C GLU A 369 -16.95 -16.36 3.95
N GLU A 370 -17.78 -16.91 4.84
CA GLU A 370 -18.59 -18.12 4.60
C GLU A 370 -19.53 -17.95 3.41
N ASN A 371 -19.91 -16.71 3.11
CA ASN A 371 -20.72 -16.30 1.97
C ASN A 371 -19.88 -15.78 0.78
N ASN A 372 -18.60 -16.11 0.67
CA ASN A 372 -17.69 -15.71 -0.40
C ASN A 372 -17.48 -14.18 -0.54
N ILE A 373 -17.65 -13.41 0.54
CA ILE A 373 -17.39 -11.97 0.60
C ILE A 373 -16.25 -11.75 1.59
N ILE A 374 -15.06 -11.40 1.08
CA ILE A 374 -13.84 -11.32 1.88
C ILE A 374 -13.57 -9.88 2.29
N VAL A 375 -13.59 -9.63 3.59
CA VAL A 375 -13.39 -8.34 4.23
C VAL A 375 -12.40 -8.45 5.37
N ASN A 376 -12.00 -7.34 5.98
CA ASN A 376 -11.36 -7.41 7.30
C ASN A 376 -12.14 -6.60 8.34
N TYR A 377 -12.23 -7.13 9.56
CA TYR A 377 -12.71 -6.37 10.70
C TYR A 377 -11.68 -5.31 11.12
N GLN A 378 -12.16 -4.23 11.72
CA GLN A 378 -11.36 -3.07 12.08
C GLN A 378 -11.96 -2.39 13.31
N ALA A 379 -11.12 -2.04 14.28
CA ALA A 379 -11.54 -1.14 15.36
C ALA A 379 -11.83 0.25 14.79
N LEU A 380 -12.96 0.83 15.13
CA LEU A 380 -13.35 2.20 14.82
C LEU A 380 -12.84 3.18 15.88
N PRO A 381 -12.81 4.48 15.62
CA PRO A 381 -12.20 5.47 16.53
C PRO A 381 -12.73 5.50 17.97
N ASP A 382 -13.96 5.11 18.20
CA ASP A 382 -14.62 5.05 19.52
C ASP A 382 -14.56 3.67 20.20
N ASP A 383 -13.98 2.67 19.53
CA ASP A 383 -13.77 1.35 20.14
C ASP A 383 -12.74 1.42 21.28
N LYS A 384 -13.09 0.80 22.40
CA LYS A 384 -12.23 0.80 23.59
C LYS A 384 -11.00 -0.11 23.42
N THR A 385 -11.08 -1.10 22.56
CA THR A 385 -10.04 -2.11 22.35
C THR A 385 -10.11 -2.71 20.95
N PHE A 386 -8.95 -3.15 20.44
CA PHE A 386 -8.87 -3.91 19.17
C PHE A 386 -9.41 -5.34 19.26
N LEU A 387 -9.74 -5.82 20.47
CA LEU A 387 -10.28 -7.17 20.66
C LEU A 387 -11.79 -7.27 20.43
N GLU A 388 -12.47 -6.14 20.47
CA GLU A 388 -13.92 -6.03 20.22
C GLU A 388 -14.19 -4.99 19.14
N PRO A 389 -13.76 -5.25 17.87
CA PRO A 389 -13.89 -4.29 16.80
C PRO A 389 -15.35 -4.12 16.38
N SER A 390 -15.80 -2.87 16.27
CA SER A 390 -17.15 -2.51 15.84
C SER A 390 -17.26 -2.24 14.33
N GLY A 391 -16.16 -2.32 13.60
CA GLY A 391 -16.11 -1.97 12.19
C GLY A 391 -15.72 -3.12 11.26
N ILE A 392 -16.19 -3.01 10.03
CA ILE A 392 -15.70 -3.76 8.86
C ILE A 392 -15.10 -2.77 7.88
N ARG A 393 -13.85 -2.99 7.50
CA ARG A 393 -13.15 -2.18 6.51
C ARG A 393 -13.14 -2.91 5.17
N MET A 394 -13.63 -2.23 4.13
CA MET A 394 -13.71 -2.74 2.77
C MET A 394 -12.99 -1.82 1.79
N GLY A 395 -12.61 -2.36 0.63
CA GLY A 395 -12.00 -1.64 -0.49
C GLY A 395 -12.52 -2.15 -1.82
N VAL A 396 -12.75 -1.24 -2.75
CA VAL A 396 -13.35 -1.54 -4.06
C VAL A 396 -12.30 -1.73 -5.18
N GLN A 397 -11.01 -1.49 -4.90
CA GLN A 397 -9.95 -1.42 -5.90
C GLN A 397 -9.79 -2.69 -6.74
N GLU A 398 -9.81 -3.86 -6.10
CA GLU A 398 -9.65 -5.13 -6.82
C GLU A 398 -10.88 -5.44 -7.69
N MET A 399 -12.08 -5.29 -7.14
CA MET A 399 -13.29 -5.61 -7.89
C MET A 399 -13.59 -4.58 -8.99
N THR A 400 -13.14 -3.34 -8.84
CA THR A 400 -13.11 -2.34 -9.93
C THR A 400 -12.25 -2.85 -11.09
N ARG A 401 -11.06 -3.43 -10.80
CA ARG A 401 -10.21 -4.03 -11.84
C ARG A 401 -10.86 -5.23 -12.52
N PHE A 402 -11.68 -5.99 -11.83
CA PHE A 402 -12.48 -7.06 -12.42
C PHE A 402 -13.76 -6.56 -13.12
N GLY A 403 -13.91 -5.25 -13.31
CA GLY A 403 -14.94 -4.66 -14.15
C GLY A 403 -16.23 -4.26 -13.44
N MET A 404 -16.31 -4.38 -12.11
CA MET A 404 -17.47 -3.90 -11.35
C MET A 404 -17.61 -2.38 -11.44
N LYS A 405 -18.84 -1.93 -11.55
CA LYS A 405 -19.26 -0.51 -11.54
C LYS A 405 -20.28 -0.28 -10.43
N GLY A 406 -20.66 0.97 -10.19
CA GLY A 406 -21.57 1.34 -9.10
C GLY A 406 -22.83 0.47 -8.97
N LYS A 407 -23.51 0.14 -10.09
CA LYS A 407 -24.70 -0.74 -10.11
C LYS A 407 -24.40 -2.16 -9.62
N ASP A 408 -23.18 -2.66 -9.85
CA ASP A 408 -22.77 -4.00 -9.44
C ASP A 408 -22.43 -4.03 -7.95
N PHE A 409 -21.83 -2.93 -7.45
CA PHE A 409 -21.66 -2.72 -6.02
C PHE A 409 -22.99 -2.54 -5.29
N ASP A 410 -24.03 -2.00 -5.93
CA ASP A 410 -25.37 -1.96 -5.35
C ASP A 410 -25.96 -3.36 -5.14
N VAL A 411 -25.79 -4.27 -6.10
CA VAL A 411 -26.19 -5.68 -5.94
C VAL A 411 -25.39 -6.33 -4.81
N LEU A 412 -24.07 -6.15 -4.78
CA LEU A 412 -23.21 -6.71 -3.74
C LEU A 412 -23.57 -6.16 -2.34
N SER A 413 -23.96 -4.89 -2.24
CA SER A 413 -24.47 -4.29 -1.00
C SER A 413 -25.72 -5.00 -0.49
N GLY A 414 -26.59 -5.49 -1.38
CA GLY A 414 -27.75 -6.30 -1.02
C GLY A 414 -27.34 -7.60 -0.33
N TYR A 415 -26.40 -8.35 -0.92
CA TYR A 415 -25.90 -9.58 -0.30
C TYR A 415 -25.20 -9.32 1.04
N ILE A 416 -24.44 -8.23 1.16
CA ILE A 416 -23.81 -7.85 2.42
C ILE A 416 -24.88 -7.54 3.49
N SER A 417 -25.90 -6.78 3.14
CA SER A 417 -27.02 -6.47 4.03
C SER A 417 -27.77 -7.73 4.47
N ASP A 418 -28.08 -8.64 3.55
CA ASP A 418 -28.71 -9.94 3.85
C ASP A 418 -27.89 -10.77 4.86
N VAL A 419 -26.56 -10.82 4.69
CA VAL A 419 -25.67 -11.53 5.63
C VAL A 419 -25.55 -10.80 6.97
N VAL A 420 -25.36 -9.49 6.96
CA VAL A 420 -25.08 -8.71 8.19
C VAL A 420 -26.33 -8.53 9.03
N ILE A 421 -27.45 -8.13 8.42
CA ILE A 421 -28.67 -7.76 9.12
C ILE A 421 -29.57 -8.98 9.34
N GLU A 422 -29.76 -9.80 8.32
CA GLU A 422 -30.73 -10.89 8.35
C GLU A 422 -30.11 -12.27 8.59
N ASN A 423 -28.77 -12.35 8.65
CA ASN A 423 -28.02 -13.62 8.81
C ASN A 423 -28.40 -14.70 7.78
N LYS A 424 -28.68 -14.28 6.53
CA LYS A 424 -29.00 -15.19 5.43
C LYS A 424 -27.73 -15.83 4.87
N ASP A 425 -27.90 -17.06 4.36
CA ASP A 425 -26.91 -17.72 3.49
C ASP A 425 -27.19 -17.30 2.04
N VAL A 426 -26.21 -16.63 1.42
CA VAL A 426 -26.27 -16.12 0.04
C VAL A 426 -25.09 -16.61 -0.79
N LYS A 427 -24.42 -17.66 -0.32
CA LYS A 427 -23.16 -18.15 -0.89
C LYS A 427 -23.24 -18.47 -2.37
N GLU A 428 -24.26 -19.18 -2.77
CA GLU A 428 -24.42 -19.63 -4.17
C GLU A 428 -24.78 -18.43 -5.08
N GLU A 429 -25.60 -17.48 -4.59
CA GLU A 429 -25.93 -16.27 -5.31
C GLU A 429 -24.71 -15.39 -5.52
N VAL A 430 -23.88 -15.22 -4.49
CA VAL A 430 -22.62 -14.48 -4.54
C VAL A 430 -21.67 -15.15 -5.52
N LYS A 431 -21.49 -16.47 -5.46
CA LYS A 431 -20.64 -17.21 -6.38
C LYS A 431 -21.10 -17.02 -7.83
N LYS A 432 -22.40 -17.19 -8.09
CA LYS A 432 -22.98 -17.00 -9.44
C LYS A 432 -22.83 -15.55 -9.91
N PHE A 433 -22.98 -14.58 -9.03
CA PHE A 433 -22.79 -13.17 -9.38
C PHE A 433 -21.33 -12.87 -9.73
N ARG A 434 -20.37 -13.49 -9.02
CA ARG A 434 -18.92 -13.35 -9.27
C ARG A 434 -18.50 -13.81 -10.67
N GLU A 435 -19.20 -14.78 -11.28
CA GLU A 435 -18.90 -15.28 -12.63
C GLU A 435 -18.95 -14.20 -13.71
N ASN A 436 -19.66 -13.07 -13.46
CA ASN A 436 -19.71 -11.94 -14.39
C ASN A 436 -18.44 -11.08 -14.38
N PHE A 437 -17.52 -11.28 -13.42
CA PHE A 437 -16.38 -10.41 -13.17
C PHE A 437 -15.06 -11.17 -13.14
N LEU A 438 -14.79 -12.00 -14.16
CA LEU A 438 -13.58 -12.83 -14.25
C LEU A 438 -12.47 -12.18 -15.08
N ASN A 439 -12.78 -11.19 -15.90
CA ASN A 439 -11.83 -10.51 -16.77
C ASN A 439 -11.26 -9.28 -16.08
N MET A 440 -9.93 -9.25 -15.97
CA MET A 440 -9.22 -8.12 -15.36
C MET A 440 -9.03 -7.00 -16.37
N GLY A 441 -9.40 -5.78 -15.97
CA GLY A 441 -9.14 -4.53 -16.69
C GLY A 441 -7.88 -3.80 -16.18
N TYR A 442 -7.61 -2.64 -16.77
CA TYR A 442 -6.45 -1.78 -16.47
C TYR A 442 -5.13 -2.53 -16.64
N CYS A 443 -5.06 -3.41 -17.61
CA CYS A 443 -3.90 -4.17 -18.06
C CYS A 443 -4.10 -4.60 -19.50
N LEU A 444 -3.09 -5.20 -20.14
CA LEU A 444 -3.28 -5.75 -21.49
C LEU A 444 -4.38 -6.83 -21.52
N PRO A 445 -5.25 -6.79 -22.55
CA PRO A 445 -6.32 -7.79 -22.69
C PRO A 445 -5.74 -9.20 -22.91
N PRO A 446 -6.48 -10.27 -22.56
CA PRO A 446 -6.00 -11.65 -22.66
C PRO A 446 -5.42 -12.01 -24.03
N GLY A 447 -6.01 -11.53 -25.14
CA GLY A 447 -5.52 -11.78 -26.49
C GLY A 447 -4.09 -11.30 -26.76
N GLU A 448 -3.66 -10.25 -26.07
CA GLU A 448 -2.30 -9.69 -26.16
C GLU A 448 -1.40 -10.22 -25.03
N ALA A 449 -1.92 -10.32 -23.80
CA ALA A 449 -1.15 -10.72 -22.65
C ALA A 449 -0.73 -12.21 -22.68
N VAL A 450 -1.61 -13.12 -23.11
CA VAL A 450 -1.34 -14.57 -23.10
C VAL A 450 -0.18 -14.95 -24.03
N PRO A 451 -0.08 -14.47 -25.29
CA PRO A 451 1.08 -14.74 -26.14
C PRO A 451 2.41 -14.26 -25.55
N LEU A 452 2.41 -13.10 -24.86
CA LEU A 452 3.61 -12.58 -24.19
C LEU A 452 3.96 -13.44 -22.97
N ALA A 453 2.98 -13.80 -22.16
CA ALA A 453 3.16 -14.69 -21.02
C ALA A 453 3.72 -16.07 -21.45
N ALA A 454 3.24 -16.62 -22.55
CA ALA A 454 3.75 -17.89 -23.10
C ALA A 454 5.23 -17.79 -23.51
N LYS A 455 5.68 -16.67 -24.10
CA LYS A 455 7.10 -16.44 -24.40
C LYS A 455 7.96 -16.43 -23.14
N VAL A 456 7.51 -15.74 -22.09
CA VAL A 456 8.24 -15.71 -20.81
C VAL A 456 8.30 -17.11 -20.22
N LEU A 457 7.16 -17.82 -20.14
CA LEU A 457 7.07 -19.16 -19.59
C LEU A 457 7.99 -20.15 -20.31
N SER A 458 8.03 -20.12 -21.65
CA SER A 458 8.91 -20.99 -22.45
C SER A 458 10.40 -20.73 -22.24
N SER A 459 10.78 -19.51 -21.81
CA SER A 459 12.17 -19.13 -21.57
C SER A 459 12.66 -19.41 -20.14
N ILE A 460 11.75 -19.52 -19.17
CA ILE A 460 12.11 -19.74 -17.75
C ILE A 460 12.65 -21.17 -17.55
N PHE A 461 12.08 -22.14 -18.23
CA PHE A 461 12.42 -23.55 -18.04
C PHE A 461 13.26 -24.08 -19.22
N PRO A 462 14.59 -24.31 -19.01
CA PRO A 462 15.51 -24.62 -20.11
C PRO A 462 15.53 -26.10 -20.50
N TYR A 463 14.72 -26.99 -19.90
CA TYR A 463 14.78 -28.40 -20.30
C TYR A 463 14.05 -28.67 -21.61
N PRO A 464 14.68 -29.50 -22.48
CA PRO A 464 14.08 -29.86 -23.75
C PRO A 464 12.70 -30.51 -23.57
N GLY A 465 11.74 -30.15 -24.40
CA GLY A 465 10.39 -30.70 -24.32
C GLY A 465 9.51 -30.16 -23.20
N PHE A 466 9.96 -29.16 -22.42
CA PHE A 466 9.13 -28.58 -21.36
C PHE A 466 7.78 -28.07 -21.88
N VAL A 467 7.79 -27.34 -23.00
CA VAL A 467 6.56 -26.75 -23.56
C VAL A 467 5.60 -27.88 -24.01
N ASP A 468 6.10 -28.91 -24.67
CA ASP A 468 5.29 -30.03 -25.12
C ASP A 468 4.69 -30.78 -23.94
N LEU A 469 5.50 -31.11 -22.94
CA LEU A 469 5.06 -31.78 -21.71
C LEU A 469 4.03 -30.93 -20.93
N PHE A 470 4.26 -29.60 -20.86
CA PHE A 470 3.33 -28.68 -20.22
C PHE A 470 1.99 -28.66 -20.95
N MET A 471 2.00 -28.54 -22.28
CA MET A 471 0.77 -28.52 -23.09
C MET A 471 -0.01 -29.84 -23.03
N GLU A 472 0.68 -30.98 -23.04
CA GLU A 472 0.04 -32.30 -22.86
C GLU A 472 -0.72 -32.44 -21.52
N ASN A 473 -0.24 -31.81 -20.48
CA ASN A 473 -0.84 -31.86 -19.15
C ASN A 473 -1.82 -30.69 -18.87
N PHE A 474 -1.72 -29.59 -19.62
CA PHE A 474 -2.63 -28.47 -19.51
C PHE A 474 -3.99 -28.71 -20.14
N THR A 475 -4.07 -29.62 -21.12
CA THR A 475 -5.30 -29.95 -21.85
C THR A 475 -6.07 -31.15 -21.27
N LYS A 476 -5.52 -31.80 -20.24
CA LYS A 476 -6.19 -32.86 -19.46
C LYS A 476 -6.91 -32.28 -18.24
#